data_ed95ddb5f81b5fc2b688c9cec57370c0
#
_entry.id   ed95ddb5f81b5fc2b688c9cec57370c0
#
_cell.length_a   1.000
_cell.length_b   1.000
_cell.length_c   1.000
_cell.angle_alpha   90.00
_cell.angle_beta   90.00
_cell.angle_gamma   90.00
#
_symmetry.space_group_name_H-M   'P 1'
#
loop_
_entity.id
_entity.type
_entity.pdbx_description
1 polymer ?
#
loop_
_entity_poly.entity_id
_entity_poly.type
_entity_poly.pdbx_seq_one_letter_code
_entity_poly.pdbx_strand_id
1 'polypeptide(L)'
;LHYDPLVPVKDESGNYALSPTLGMIPNPVSMLEITDQTQTDRLLANGYIEATFWKDLKVKLNMGIDKNQGRRSTYLPKSTLYGKQEGGKANINENRTVDLLFELTANYTKQLFKERDRLEVLLGYSYQQENWDGLGAGSSQFFTDLFLWNKLEAGNVARPPVSSSKGKNELGSYFGRINYSLLDKYLFTFSLRYDGSSKFGKNNKWGLFPSGAFAWKMQNENFLKDVDWLSELKLRVSFGQTGNSNIGGNAYEYYEAGNQYVFGDAVQTGSIKSQLENPDLKWETTTELNVGLDFGFLNNRITGSFEYFHKVVSDLLAFRKLNSLMEVSTIADNIGATQSTGYEFSLNTVNLTGPFKWNTTLNISSYNDRWKERNPDVVLAPYEKEDAPIRAIYGCVSDGILQIGETPPASMPDLLPGQMKVKDLNGFDPNDGSKLLGHPDGKIDAADRIYLGSTDPKVIIGFGNMFEYKNFDLNIFFYGMFGQYVANSNRAKYGPSGCEYILQRQNYSKEVLERWTPDNPTNKFPSGFYSAYYGGDDWLLEKVSFVRCKNITLGYSFPHKWIHKVFSQARIYVDVENPFIITNYQGLDPEMDSKGGYPSQRTYSIGIDITF
;
A
#
# COMPACT_ATOMS: atom_id res chain seq x y z
N LEU A 1 -17.78 0.06 -18.07
CA LEU A 1 -19.06 0.13 -17.34
C LEU A 1 -19.81 1.45 -17.59
N HIS A 2 -19.11 2.54 -17.81
CA HIS A 2 -19.68 3.89 -17.99
C HIS A 2 -20.33 4.14 -19.34
N TYR A 3 -19.89 3.43 -20.37
CA TYR A 3 -20.28 3.73 -21.73
C TYR A 3 -21.75 3.42 -21.97
N ASP A 4 -22.42 4.24 -22.81
CA ASP A 4 -23.81 4.03 -23.20
C ASP A 4 -23.96 2.67 -23.94
N PRO A 5 -24.72 1.72 -23.39
CA PRO A 5 -24.86 0.40 -23.99
C PRO A 5 -25.66 0.38 -25.29
N LEU A 6 -26.30 1.48 -25.63
CA LEU A 6 -27.09 1.62 -26.87
C LEU A 6 -26.27 2.16 -28.04
N VAL A 7 -25.06 2.64 -27.79
CA VAL A 7 -24.15 3.13 -28.84
C VAL A 7 -23.43 1.96 -29.50
N PRO A 8 -23.51 1.82 -30.84
CA PRO A 8 -22.80 0.76 -31.55
C PRO A 8 -21.29 0.93 -31.43
N VAL A 9 -20.53 -0.15 -31.65
CA VAL A 9 -19.07 -0.07 -31.64
C VAL A 9 -18.54 0.84 -32.73
N LYS A 10 -19.14 0.79 -33.94
CA LYS A 10 -18.77 1.63 -35.08
C LYS A 10 -19.97 2.32 -35.65
N ASP A 11 -19.78 3.54 -36.18
CA ASP A 11 -20.74 4.30 -36.93
C ASP A 11 -20.85 3.80 -38.40
N GLU A 12 -21.75 4.38 -39.16
CA GLU A 12 -21.96 4.04 -40.57
C GLU A 12 -20.74 4.30 -41.47
N SER A 13 -19.86 5.19 -41.05
CA SER A 13 -18.59 5.49 -41.72
C SER A 13 -17.44 4.57 -41.30
N GLY A 14 -17.67 3.61 -40.38
CA GLY A 14 -16.68 2.66 -39.89
C GLY A 14 -15.78 3.19 -38.78
N ASN A 15 -15.99 4.42 -38.28
CA ASN A 15 -15.27 4.96 -37.14
C ASN A 15 -15.86 4.44 -35.82
N TYR A 16 -15.09 4.50 -34.73
CA TYR A 16 -15.62 4.21 -33.41
C TYR A 16 -16.68 5.22 -33.01
N ALA A 17 -17.90 4.75 -32.79
CA ALA A 17 -19.00 5.60 -32.44
C ALA A 17 -18.81 6.23 -31.06
N LEU A 18 -19.20 7.49 -30.90
CA LEU A 18 -19.15 8.20 -29.63
C LEU A 18 -20.57 8.38 -29.10
N SER A 19 -20.74 8.37 -27.79
CA SER A 19 -22.02 8.65 -27.16
C SER A 19 -22.40 10.09 -27.43
N PRO A 20 -23.64 10.36 -27.87
CA PRO A 20 -24.13 11.74 -28.11
C PRO A 20 -24.10 12.59 -26.83
N THR A 21 -24.25 11.96 -25.68
CA THR A 21 -24.32 12.62 -24.37
C THR A 21 -23.01 12.58 -23.59
N LEU A 22 -22.09 11.66 -23.97
CA LEU A 22 -20.79 11.41 -23.30
C LEU A 22 -19.63 11.53 -24.29
N GLY A 23 -19.70 12.53 -25.18
CA GLY A 23 -18.70 12.72 -26.25
C GLY A 23 -17.24 12.81 -25.81
N MET A 24 -16.98 13.05 -24.52
CA MET A 24 -15.64 13.08 -23.93
C MET A 24 -15.16 11.70 -23.41
N ILE A 25 -16.03 10.69 -23.45
CA ILE A 25 -15.67 9.32 -23.04
C ILE A 25 -15.40 8.49 -24.29
N PRO A 26 -14.21 7.90 -24.43
CA PRO A 26 -13.88 7.09 -25.60
C PRO A 26 -14.71 5.80 -25.64
N ASN A 27 -15.00 5.34 -26.85
CA ASN A 27 -15.56 4.01 -27.04
C ASN A 27 -14.64 2.96 -26.45
N PRO A 28 -15.10 2.08 -25.54
CA PRO A 28 -14.26 1.11 -24.85
C PRO A 28 -13.46 0.19 -25.79
N VAL A 29 -14.06 -0.17 -26.94
CA VAL A 29 -13.39 -1.04 -27.92
C VAL A 29 -12.24 -0.31 -28.63
N SER A 30 -12.39 1.02 -28.86
CA SER A 30 -11.31 1.81 -29.45
C SER A 30 -10.06 1.86 -28.57
N MET A 31 -10.21 1.71 -27.26
CA MET A 31 -9.07 1.70 -26.31
C MET A 31 -8.15 0.49 -26.51
N LEU A 32 -8.65 -0.58 -27.13
CA LEU A 32 -7.84 -1.78 -27.44
C LEU A 32 -6.82 -1.54 -28.57
N GLU A 33 -6.98 -0.45 -29.34
CA GLU A 33 -6.02 -0.07 -30.38
C GLU A 33 -4.83 0.74 -29.85
N ILE A 34 -4.93 1.23 -28.60
CA ILE A 34 -3.80 1.91 -27.95
C ILE A 34 -2.68 0.88 -27.71
N THR A 35 -1.51 1.20 -28.22
CA THR A 35 -0.34 0.39 -27.96
C THR A 35 0.43 0.97 -26.78
N ASP A 36 0.64 0.16 -25.75
CA ASP A 36 1.41 0.51 -24.55
C ASP A 36 2.34 -0.67 -24.22
N GLN A 37 3.61 -0.47 -24.43
CA GLN A 37 4.63 -1.50 -24.24
C GLN A 37 5.64 -1.05 -23.22
N THR A 38 5.89 -1.88 -22.22
CA THR A 38 6.96 -1.69 -21.25
C THR A 38 7.98 -2.81 -21.39
N GLN A 39 9.23 -2.45 -21.56
CA GLN A 39 10.38 -3.35 -21.50
C GLN A 39 11.18 -3.01 -20.25
N THR A 40 11.55 -4.05 -19.49
CA THR A 40 12.38 -3.88 -18.29
C THR A 40 13.56 -4.84 -18.36
N ASP A 41 14.76 -4.28 -18.23
CA ASP A 41 16.01 -5.01 -18.13
C ASP A 41 16.59 -4.83 -16.73
N ARG A 42 16.84 -5.92 -16.01
CA ARG A 42 17.43 -5.89 -14.67
C ARG A 42 18.68 -6.75 -14.60
N LEU A 43 19.74 -6.18 -14.07
CA LEU A 43 20.97 -6.87 -13.70
C LEU A 43 21.16 -6.78 -12.20
N LEU A 44 21.07 -7.91 -11.52
CA LEU A 44 21.40 -8.05 -10.11
C LEU A 44 22.64 -8.93 -9.99
N ALA A 45 23.72 -8.38 -9.46
CA ALA A 45 24.94 -9.14 -9.19
C ALA A 45 25.44 -8.84 -7.78
N ASN A 46 25.86 -9.88 -7.08
CA ASN A 46 26.44 -9.78 -5.75
C ASN A 46 27.62 -10.73 -5.63
N GLY A 47 28.71 -10.25 -5.06
CA GLY A 47 29.91 -11.01 -4.81
C GLY A 47 30.49 -10.70 -3.44
N TYR A 48 31.09 -11.68 -2.81
CA TYR A 48 31.73 -11.48 -1.53
C TYR A 48 33.08 -12.21 -1.44
N ILE A 49 33.93 -11.69 -0.58
CA ILE A 49 35.18 -12.29 -0.14
C ILE A 49 35.08 -12.45 1.37
N GLU A 50 35.28 -13.66 1.88
CA GLU A 50 35.32 -13.94 3.31
C GLU A 50 36.67 -14.55 3.68
N ALA A 51 37.28 -14.02 4.74
CA ALA A 51 38.52 -14.55 5.33
C ALA A 51 38.26 -14.88 6.79
N THR A 52 38.75 -16.04 7.23
CA THR A 52 38.69 -16.48 8.63
C THR A 52 40.05 -16.39 9.27
N PHE A 53 40.13 -15.61 10.36
CA PHE A 53 41.36 -15.42 11.15
C PHE A 53 41.19 -16.09 12.52
N TRP A 54 42.23 -16.73 13.00
CA TRP A 54 42.30 -17.37 14.36
C TRP A 54 41.09 -18.26 14.69
N LYS A 55 40.45 -18.85 13.71
CA LYS A 55 39.24 -19.70 13.83
C LYS A 55 37.98 -18.98 14.35
N ASP A 56 38.12 -17.88 15.07
CA ASP A 56 37.06 -17.20 15.82
C ASP A 56 36.62 -15.89 15.14
N LEU A 57 37.43 -15.31 14.24
CA LEU A 57 37.16 -14.04 13.56
C LEU A 57 36.94 -14.25 12.05
N LYS A 58 35.78 -13.87 11.55
CA LYS A 58 35.48 -13.83 10.14
C LYS A 58 35.33 -12.38 9.68
N VAL A 59 36.04 -12.03 8.63
CA VAL A 59 35.92 -10.72 7.97
C VAL A 59 35.35 -10.95 6.58
N LYS A 60 34.26 -10.29 6.28
CA LYS A 60 33.55 -10.42 5.00
C LYS A 60 33.41 -9.07 4.34
N LEU A 61 33.85 -8.99 3.10
CA LEU A 61 33.59 -7.88 2.19
C LEU A 61 32.52 -8.33 1.20
N ASN A 62 31.41 -7.63 1.15
CA ASN A 62 30.29 -7.85 0.23
C ASN A 62 30.12 -6.65 -0.68
N MET A 63 29.95 -6.89 -1.99
CA MET A 63 29.69 -5.87 -2.98
C MET A 63 28.52 -6.29 -3.85
N GLY A 64 27.61 -5.36 -4.08
CA GLY A 64 26.41 -5.59 -4.88
C GLY A 64 26.16 -4.48 -5.88
N ILE A 65 25.57 -4.84 -7.00
CA ILE A 65 25.00 -3.94 -7.99
C ILE A 65 23.62 -4.42 -8.37
N ASP A 66 22.65 -3.51 -8.33
CA ASP A 66 21.30 -3.72 -8.89
C ASP A 66 21.05 -2.59 -9.91
N LYS A 67 21.04 -2.95 -11.18
CA LYS A 67 20.74 -2.04 -12.27
C LYS A 67 19.39 -2.39 -12.84
N ASN A 68 18.46 -1.46 -12.80
CA ASN A 68 17.13 -1.58 -13.40
C ASN A 68 16.95 -0.50 -14.46
N GLN A 69 16.56 -0.90 -15.67
CA GLN A 69 16.28 0.00 -16.78
C GLN A 69 14.91 -0.35 -17.36
N GLY A 70 13.98 0.60 -17.30
CA GLY A 70 12.62 0.46 -17.83
C GLY A 70 12.40 1.43 -18.99
N ARG A 71 11.90 0.92 -20.12
CA ARG A 71 11.45 1.74 -21.24
C ARG A 71 9.97 1.48 -21.49
N ARG A 72 9.14 2.52 -21.35
CA ARG A 72 7.73 2.50 -21.70
C ARG A 72 7.50 3.31 -22.96
N SER A 73 6.88 2.69 -23.96
CA SER A 73 6.54 3.29 -25.24
C SER A 73 5.04 3.21 -25.46
N THR A 74 4.39 4.33 -25.72
CA THR A 74 2.95 4.41 -25.91
C THR A 74 2.60 5.08 -27.22
N TYR A 75 1.55 4.59 -27.88
CA TYR A 75 0.98 5.21 -29.07
C TYR A 75 -0.55 5.23 -28.99
N LEU A 76 -1.12 6.42 -29.19
CA LEU A 76 -2.55 6.64 -29.30
C LEU A 76 -2.88 6.88 -30.78
N PRO A 77 -3.47 5.90 -31.50
CA PRO A 77 -3.77 6.04 -32.91
C PRO A 77 -4.96 6.99 -33.15
N LYS A 78 -5.01 7.59 -34.32
CA LYS A 78 -6.08 8.52 -34.74
C LYS A 78 -7.48 7.91 -34.75
N SER A 79 -7.62 6.61 -34.74
CA SER A 79 -8.89 5.90 -34.60
C SER A 79 -9.51 6.05 -33.21
N THR A 80 -8.70 6.36 -32.18
CA THR A 80 -9.18 6.58 -30.82
C THR A 80 -9.58 8.03 -30.60
N LEU A 81 -10.46 8.30 -29.63
CA LEU A 81 -10.90 9.67 -29.32
C LEU A 81 -9.71 10.58 -29.00
N TYR A 82 -8.86 10.17 -28.07
CA TYR A 82 -7.71 10.98 -27.65
C TYR A 82 -6.62 11.08 -28.71
N GLY A 83 -6.39 10.01 -29.44
CA GLY A 83 -5.44 10.03 -30.56
C GLY A 83 -5.92 10.91 -31.71
N LYS A 84 -7.24 10.97 -31.99
CA LYS A 84 -7.83 11.85 -32.99
C LYS A 84 -7.62 13.34 -32.63
N GLN A 85 -7.82 13.70 -31.35
CA GLN A 85 -7.62 15.06 -30.86
C GLN A 85 -6.18 15.54 -31.04
N GLU A 86 -5.22 14.64 -30.87
CA GLU A 86 -3.79 14.91 -30.97
C GLU A 86 -3.22 14.65 -32.38
N GLY A 87 -4.02 14.15 -33.31
CA GLY A 87 -3.55 13.75 -34.64
C GLY A 87 -2.63 12.52 -34.62
N GLY A 88 -2.81 11.61 -33.66
CA GLY A 88 -1.89 10.56 -33.26
C GLY A 88 -0.87 11.09 -32.24
N LYS A 89 -0.56 10.29 -31.19
CA LYS A 89 0.39 10.71 -30.13
C LYS A 89 1.29 9.58 -29.73
N ALA A 90 2.59 9.82 -29.76
CA ALA A 90 3.63 8.90 -29.32
C ALA A 90 4.37 9.45 -28.09
N ASN A 91 4.71 8.61 -27.13
CA ASN A 91 5.62 8.92 -26.04
C ASN A 91 6.56 7.74 -25.79
N ILE A 92 7.81 8.07 -25.47
CA ILE A 92 8.82 7.14 -24.96
C ILE A 92 9.31 7.72 -23.65
N ASN A 93 9.29 6.92 -22.60
CA ASN A 93 9.89 7.26 -21.31
C ASN A 93 10.87 6.15 -20.93
N GLU A 94 12.09 6.54 -20.62
CA GLU A 94 13.15 5.66 -20.16
C GLU A 94 13.60 6.08 -18.77
N ASN A 95 13.64 5.14 -17.84
CA ASN A 95 14.13 5.35 -16.49
C ASN A 95 15.20 4.29 -16.19
N ARG A 96 16.29 4.73 -15.62
CA ARG A 96 17.38 3.88 -15.18
C ARG A 96 17.69 4.14 -13.71
N THR A 97 17.78 3.08 -12.91
CA THR A 97 18.27 3.13 -11.54
C THR A 97 19.47 2.20 -11.41
N VAL A 98 20.50 2.67 -10.71
CA VAL A 98 21.70 1.87 -10.39
C VAL A 98 21.97 2.02 -8.90
N ASP A 99 21.81 0.91 -8.17
CA ASP A 99 22.12 0.78 -6.76
C ASP A 99 23.44 0.06 -6.58
N LEU A 100 24.34 0.67 -5.84
CA LEU A 100 25.63 0.11 -5.47
C LEU A 100 25.66 -0.13 -3.96
N LEU A 101 26.06 -1.32 -3.55
CA LEU A 101 26.26 -1.70 -2.15
C LEU A 101 27.71 -2.08 -1.92
N PHE A 102 28.27 -1.56 -0.85
CA PHE A 102 29.53 -1.98 -0.25
C PHE A 102 29.28 -2.26 1.22
N GLU A 103 29.67 -3.43 1.71
CA GLU A 103 29.53 -3.79 3.10
C GLU A 103 30.77 -4.55 3.59
N LEU A 104 31.37 -4.06 4.66
CA LEU A 104 32.47 -4.71 5.36
C LEU A 104 32.01 -5.11 6.75
N THR A 105 32.11 -6.38 7.10
CA THR A 105 31.74 -6.90 8.41
C THR A 105 32.88 -7.73 9.03
N ALA A 106 32.99 -7.61 10.33
CA ALA A 106 33.88 -8.44 11.15
C ALA A 106 33.03 -9.14 12.22
N ASN A 107 32.99 -10.45 12.19
CA ASN A 107 32.21 -11.27 13.12
C ASN A 107 33.19 -12.14 13.96
N TYR A 108 33.20 -11.90 15.26
CA TYR A 108 33.97 -12.66 16.24
C TYR A 108 33.03 -13.56 17.03
N THR A 109 33.31 -14.88 17.01
CA THR A 109 32.51 -15.87 17.74
C THR A 109 33.42 -16.62 18.71
N LYS A 110 33.05 -16.63 19.98
CA LYS A 110 33.82 -17.30 21.04
C LYS A 110 32.89 -18.12 21.91
N GLN A 111 33.27 -19.39 22.14
CA GLN A 111 32.73 -20.15 23.25
C GLN A 111 33.49 -19.76 24.52
N LEU A 112 32.75 -19.26 25.52
CA LEU A 112 33.26 -18.89 26.83
C LEU A 112 32.95 -20.05 27.79
N PHE A 113 33.35 -19.92 29.03
CA PHE A 113 33.10 -20.81 30.17
C PHE A 113 32.20 -22.04 29.90
N LYS A 114 32.76 -23.24 29.74
CA LYS A 114 32.05 -24.50 29.44
C LYS A 114 31.18 -24.37 28.14
N GLU A 115 31.30 -25.19 27.23
CA GLU A 115 30.70 -25.26 25.87
C GLU A 115 29.28 -24.72 25.67
N ARG A 116 28.58 -24.22 26.71
CA ARG A 116 27.21 -23.70 26.72
C ARG A 116 27.10 -22.17 26.64
N ASP A 117 28.22 -21.46 26.79
CA ASP A 117 28.23 -19.99 26.75
C ASP A 117 28.85 -19.54 25.44
N ARG A 118 28.12 -18.78 24.65
CA ARG A 118 28.57 -18.29 23.34
C ARG A 118 28.45 -16.81 23.25
N LEU A 119 29.54 -16.16 22.91
CA LEU A 119 29.61 -14.73 22.60
C LEU A 119 29.82 -14.55 21.09
N GLU A 120 28.97 -13.72 20.48
CA GLU A 120 29.15 -13.25 19.11
C GLU A 120 29.19 -11.73 19.10
N VAL A 121 30.21 -11.16 18.48
CA VAL A 121 30.37 -9.72 18.30
C VAL A 121 30.50 -9.44 16.81
N LEU A 122 29.58 -8.66 16.28
CA LEU A 122 29.58 -8.17 14.90
C LEU A 122 29.89 -6.69 14.91
N LEU A 123 30.84 -6.26 14.10
CA LEU A 123 31.07 -4.86 13.74
C LEU A 123 30.97 -4.73 12.23
N GLY A 124 30.39 -3.65 11.76
CA GLY A 124 30.22 -3.46 10.33
C GLY A 124 30.17 -2.00 9.90
N TYR A 125 30.52 -1.81 8.65
CA TYR A 125 30.33 -0.58 7.89
C TYR A 125 29.64 -0.92 6.59
N SER A 126 28.60 -0.17 6.23
CA SER A 126 27.98 -0.27 4.92
C SER A 126 27.87 1.10 4.25
N TYR A 127 27.96 1.09 2.93
CA TYR A 127 27.74 2.26 2.08
C TYR A 127 26.85 1.84 0.92
N GLN A 128 25.76 2.56 0.75
CA GLN A 128 24.81 2.36 -0.35
C GLN A 128 24.69 3.66 -1.16
N GLN A 129 24.70 3.54 -2.47
CA GLN A 129 24.50 4.65 -3.39
C GLN A 129 23.46 4.27 -4.42
N GLU A 130 22.38 5.04 -4.48
CA GLU A 130 21.34 4.98 -5.48
C GLU A 130 21.53 6.12 -6.48
N ASN A 131 21.62 5.80 -7.77
CA ASN A 131 21.65 6.79 -8.84
C ASN A 131 20.47 6.53 -9.77
N TRP A 132 19.75 7.57 -10.13
CA TRP A 132 18.68 7.45 -11.13
C TRP A 132 18.79 8.52 -12.18
N ASP A 133 18.42 8.17 -13.39
CA ASP A 133 18.26 9.10 -14.51
C ASP A 133 17.03 8.70 -15.33
N GLY A 134 16.40 9.69 -15.93
CA GLY A 134 15.22 9.53 -16.76
C GLY A 134 15.28 10.40 -18.00
N LEU A 135 14.72 9.89 -19.09
CA LEU A 135 14.56 10.58 -20.36
C LEU A 135 13.14 10.35 -20.87
N GLY A 136 12.44 11.43 -21.19
CA GLY A 136 11.14 11.38 -21.85
C GLY A 136 11.18 12.13 -23.17
N ALA A 137 10.59 11.56 -24.21
CA ALA A 137 10.40 12.21 -25.51
C ALA A 137 9.02 11.84 -26.07
N GLY A 138 8.37 12.80 -26.72
CA GLY A 138 7.07 12.58 -27.33
C GLY A 138 6.89 13.37 -28.61
N SER A 139 5.85 13.03 -29.38
CA SER A 139 5.43 13.80 -30.55
C SER A 139 3.95 13.54 -30.84
N SER A 140 3.34 14.42 -31.61
CA SER A 140 1.96 14.25 -32.08
C SER A 140 1.79 14.80 -33.50
N GLN A 141 0.55 14.74 -34.03
CA GLN A 141 0.21 15.18 -35.40
C GLN A 141 0.97 14.39 -36.47
N PHE A 142 0.99 13.08 -36.33
CA PHE A 142 1.60 12.19 -37.33
C PHE A 142 0.78 12.13 -38.62
N PHE A 143 1.44 12.06 -39.77
CA PHE A 143 0.74 11.84 -41.04
C PHE A 143 0.22 10.38 -41.20
N THR A 144 0.85 9.42 -40.52
CA THR A 144 0.44 8.00 -40.49
C THR A 144 0.65 7.38 -39.10
N ASP A 145 -0.18 6.38 -38.74
CA ASP A 145 -0.07 5.63 -37.49
C ASP A 145 0.92 4.43 -37.61
N LEU A 146 1.47 4.14 -38.80
CA LEU A 146 2.29 2.93 -39.06
C LEU A 146 3.59 2.88 -38.27
N PHE A 147 4.20 4.03 -37.98
CA PHE A 147 5.49 4.06 -37.29
C PHE A 147 5.37 3.92 -35.77
N LEU A 148 4.16 4.10 -35.22
CA LEU A 148 3.93 4.15 -33.78
C LEU A 148 4.90 5.19 -33.13
N TRP A 149 5.68 4.74 -32.15
CA TRP A 149 6.72 5.56 -31.50
C TRP A 149 8.10 5.45 -32.13
N ASN A 150 8.28 4.63 -33.20
CA ASN A 150 9.61 4.35 -33.72
C ASN A 150 10.18 5.47 -34.60
N LYS A 151 9.38 6.53 -34.85
CA LYS A 151 9.80 7.70 -35.63
C LYS A 151 9.12 8.96 -35.12
N LEU A 152 9.60 9.49 -33.98
CA LEU A 152 9.01 10.67 -33.32
C LEU A 152 9.10 11.93 -34.19
N GLU A 153 10.15 12.06 -34.99
CA GLU A 153 10.36 13.19 -35.90
C GLU A 153 9.35 13.25 -37.06
N ALA A 154 8.56 12.19 -37.29
CA ALA A 154 7.47 12.20 -38.27
C ALA A 154 6.21 12.95 -37.77
N GLY A 155 6.15 13.34 -36.51
CA GLY A 155 5.11 14.20 -35.97
C GLY A 155 5.34 15.66 -36.33
N ASN A 156 4.26 16.43 -36.53
CA ASN A 156 4.30 17.83 -36.98
C ASN A 156 3.98 18.79 -35.83
N VAL A 157 4.46 18.53 -34.62
CA VAL A 157 4.30 19.41 -33.48
C VAL A 157 5.45 20.40 -33.41
N ALA A 158 5.14 21.68 -33.26
CA ALA A 158 6.14 22.77 -33.31
C ALA A 158 7.20 22.66 -32.22
N ARG A 159 6.85 22.12 -31.04
CA ARG A 159 7.76 21.84 -29.91
C ARG A 159 7.48 20.46 -29.34
N PRO A 160 8.19 19.42 -29.80
CA PRO A 160 8.07 18.09 -29.23
C PRO A 160 8.42 18.11 -27.74
N PRO A 161 7.59 17.50 -26.87
CA PRO A 161 7.90 17.41 -25.44
C PRO A 161 9.14 16.55 -25.23
N VAL A 162 10.13 17.10 -24.55
CA VAL A 162 11.34 16.41 -24.12
C VAL A 162 11.56 16.72 -22.65
N SER A 163 11.90 15.70 -21.86
CA SER A 163 12.23 15.84 -20.45
C SER A 163 13.41 14.98 -20.07
N SER A 164 14.18 15.43 -19.11
CA SER A 164 15.24 14.60 -18.50
C SER A 164 15.32 14.88 -17.01
N SER A 165 15.72 13.87 -16.26
CA SER A 165 15.93 13.96 -14.82
C SER A 165 17.16 13.16 -14.41
N LYS A 166 17.79 13.55 -13.31
CA LYS A 166 18.91 12.83 -12.72
C LYS A 166 18.96 13.11 -11.23
N GLY A 167 19.27 12.10 -10.45
CA GLY A 167 19.47 12.26 -9.02
C GLY A 167 20.34 11.18 -8.42
N LYS A 168 20.70 11.40 -7.16
CA LYS A 168 21.58 10.53 -6.38
C LYS A 168 21.20 10.60 -4.91
N ASN A 169 21.15 9.44 -4.24
CA ASN A 169 21.08 9.32 -2.79
C ASN A 169 22.23 8.48 -2.28
N GLU A 170 22.70 8.78 -1.08
CA GLU A 170 23.78 8.06 -0.40
C GLU A 170 23.38 7.77 1.03
N LEU A 171 23.71 6.56 1.49
CA LEU A 171 23.50 6.10 2.86
C LEU A 171 24.79 5.44 3.35
N GLY A 172 25.38 5.97 4.41
CA GLY A 172 26.53 5.40 5.09
C GLY A 172 26.15 4.93 6.49
N SER A 173 26.62 3.77 6.93
CA SER A 173 26.19 3.18 8.21
C SER A 173 27.35 2.53 8.92
N TYR A 174 27.50 2.81 10.22
CA TYR A 174 28.32 2.05 11.15
C TYR A 174 27.40 1.25 12.07
N PHE A 175 27.68 -0.02 12.27
CA PHE A 175 26.83 -0.85 13.12
C PHE A 175 27.62 -1.88 13.92
N GLY A 176 27.09 -2.20 15.08
CA GLY A 176 27.62 -3.25 15.94
C GLY A 176 26.52 -4.03 16.61
N ARG A 177 26.76 -5.31 16.86
CA ARG A 177 25.85 -6.20 17.59
C ARG A 177 26.62 -7.16 18.46
N ILE A 178 26.12 -7.35 19.67
CA ILE A 178 26.61 -8.34 20.64
C ILE A 178 25.46 -9.31 20.89
N ASN A 179 25.69 -10.59 20.65
CA ASN A 179 24.82 -11.68 21.07
C ASN A 179 25.56 -12.50 22.15
N TYR A 180 24.89 -12.72 23.27
CA TYR A 180 25.42 -13.57 24.32
C TYR A 180 24.40 -14.61 24.73
N SER A 181 24.78 -15.88 24.59
CA SER A 181 24.00 -17.02 25.07
C SER A 181 24.62 -17.56 26.33
N LEU A 182 23.91 -17.50 27.45
CA LEU A 182 24.30 -17.98 28.75
C LEU A 182 23.61 -19.31 29.03
N LEU A 183 24.38 -20.37 29.25
CA LEU A 183 23.93 -21.73 29.61
C LEU A 183 22.93 -22.34 28.59
N ASP A 184 22.88 -21.82 27.37
CA ASP A 184 21.83 -22.13 26.37
C ASP A 184 20.40 -21.91 26.87
N LYS A 185 20.22 -21.05 27.87
CA LYS A 185 18.93 -20.68 28.48
C LYS A 185 18.56 -19.22 28.29
N TYR A 186 19.53 -18.34 28.55
CA TYR A 186 19.32 -16.90 28.52
C TYR A 186 20.08 -16.29 27.35
N LEU A 187 19.35 -15.65 26.46
CA LEU A 187 19.89 -15.03 25.27
C LEU A 187 19.77 -13.52 25.39
N PHE A 188 20.88 -12.83 25.22
CA PHE A 188 20.94 -11.37 25.22
C PHE A 188 21.44 -10.90 23.86
N THR A 189 20.77 -9.92 23.31
CA THR A 189 21.18 -9.21 22.10
C THR A 189 21.20 -7.72 22.39
N PHE A 190 22.28 -7.06 22.03
CA PHE A 190 22.39 -5.61 22.00
C PHE A 190 22.91 -5.19 20.64
N SER A 191 22.26 -4.21 20.00
CA SER A 191 22.72 -3.66 18.73
C SER A 191 22.70 -2.13 18.76
N LEU A 192 23.62 -1.54 18.03
CA LEU A 192 23.73 -0.12 17.84
C LEU A 192 24.01 0.14 16.36
N ARG A 193 23.24 1.05 15.76
CA ARG A 193 23.40 1.48 14.38
C ARG A 193 23.47 3.00 14.29
N TYR A 194 24.44 3.52 13.54
CA TYR A 194 24.67 4.94 13.30
C TYR A 194 24.65 5.18 11.81
N ASP A 195 23.55 5.75 11.33
CA ASP A 195 23.23 5.89 9.90
C ASP A 195 23.27 7.36 9.47
N GLY A 196 23.94 7.65 8.35
CA GLY A 196 24.00 8.96 7.74
C GLY A 196 23.42 8.95 6.33
N SER A 197 22.41 9.82 6.06
CA SER A 197 21.76 9.92 4.77
C SER A 197 22.01 11.26 4.10
N SER A 198 22.28 11.23 2.79
CA SER A 198 22.42 12.44 1.98
C SER A 198 21.11 13.24 1.82
N LYS A 199 19.96 12.67 2.18
CA LYS A 199 18.66 13.34 2.13
C LYS A 199 18.48 14.43 3.20
N PHE A 200 19.25 14.34 4.29
CA PHE A 200 19.14 15.26 5.43
C PHE A 200 20.20 16.36 5.37
N GLY A 201 19.84 17.52 5.94
CA GLY A 201 20.69 18.68 6.06
C GLY A 201 21.87 18.46 7.01
N LYS A 202 22.72 19.49 7.11
CA LYS A 202 23.95 19.42 7.88
C LYS A 202 23.76 19.14 9.36
N ASN A 203 22.62 19.56 9.95
CA ASN A 203 22.41 19.48 11.41
C ASN A 203 22.01 18.06 11.87
N ASN A 204 21.27 17.29 11.05
CA ASN A 204 20.70 16.00 11.45
C ASN A 204 20.94 14.89 10.42
N LYS A 205 22.06 14.96 9.72
CA LYS A 205 22.43 13.96 8.71
C LYS A 205 22.53 12.53 9.29
N TRP A 206 22.98 12.43 10.54
CA TRP A 206 23.26 11.18 11.22
C TRP A 206 22.23 10.88 12.31
N GLY A 207 21.72 9.66 12.34
CA GLY A 207 20.81 9.12 13.36
C GLY A 207 21.43 7.93 14.09
N LEU A 208 21.15 7.81 15.39
CA LEU A 208 21.62 6.71 16.23
C LEU A 208 20.42 5.85 16.64
N PHE A 209 20.49 4.54 16.39
CA PHE A 209 19.41 3.59 16.60
C PHE A 209 19.87 2.42 17.48
N PRO A 210 19.66 2.49 18.79
CA PRO A 210 19.95 1.41 19.72
C PRO A 210 18.81 0.38 19.75
N SER A 211 19.14 -0.89 20.00
CA SER A 211 18.17 -1.92 20.34
C SER A 211 18.73 -2.96 21.28
N GLY A 212 17.84 -3.55 22.09
CA GLY A 212 18.16 -4.63 23.01
C GLY A 212 17.07 -5.69 23.03
N ALA A 213 17.46 -6.95 23.17
CA ALA A 213 16.53 -8.07 23.31
C ALA A 213 17.03 -9.07 24.36
N PHE A 214 16.08 -9.65 25.04
CA PHE A 214 16.27 -10.76 25.97
C PHE A 214 15.35 -11.90 25.59
N ALA A 215 15.87 -13.13 25.61
CA ALA A 215 15.03 -14.32 25.47
C ALA A 215 15.40 -15.37 26.51
N TRP A 216 14.37 -16.00 27.06
CA TRP A 216 14.49 -17.06 28.07
C TRP A 216 13.90 -18.35 27.53
N LYS A 217 14.77 -19.35 27.29
CA LYS A 217 14.37 -20.71 26.90
C LYS A 217 13.95 -21.49 28.15
N MET A 218 12.71 -21.33 28.55
CA MET A 218 12.16 -21.93 29.78
C MET A 218 12.19 -23.46 29.74
N GLN A 219 12.02 -24.06 28.57
CA GLN A 219 12.10 -25.53 28.41
C GLN A 219 13.45 -26.13 28.84
N ASN A 220 14.53 -25.32 28.84
CA ASN A 220 15.85 -25.80 29.27
C ASN A 220 16.06 -25.70 30.79
N GLU A 221 15.05 -25.21 31.54
CA GLU A 221 15.14 -25.12 33.00
C GLU A 221 14.87 -26.48 33.65
N ASN A 222 15.46 -26.68 34.82
CA ASN A 222 15.40 -27.98 35.54
C ASN A 222 13.95 -28.38 35.87
N PHE A 223 13.04 -27.42 36.03
CA PHE A 223 11.64 -27.68 36.37
C PHE A 223 10.75 -28.02 35.15
N LEU A 224 11.26 -27.81 33.89
CA LEU A 224 10.55 -28.13 32.66
C LEU A 224 11.23 -29.16 31.78
N LYS A 225 12.53 -29.44 32.00
CA LYS A 225 13.33 -30.31 31.11
C LYS A 225 12.81 -31.73 30.97
N ASP A 226 12.07 -32.23 31.98
CA ASP A 226 11.57 -33.60 32.05
C ASP A 226 10.07 -33.66 31.64
N VAL A 227 9.54 -32.59 31.02
CA VAL A 227 8.15 -32.50 30.51
C VAL A 227 8.12 -32.94 29.06
N ASP A 228 7.86 -34.22 28.78
CA ASP A 228 7.98 -34.86 27.46
C ASP A 228 7.09 -34.24 26.37
N TRP A 229 5.94 -33.69 26.73
CA TRP A 229 5.03 -33.08 25.78
C TRP A 229 5.38 -31.62 25.41
N LEU A 230 6.27 -30.98 26.19
CA LEU A 230 6.72 -29.60 25.96
C LEU A 230 8.03 -29.61 25.17
N SER A 231 7.99 -29.19 23.93
CA SER A 231 9.16 -29.16 23.05
C SER A 231 9.87 -27.80 23.06
N GLU A 232 9.10 -26.72 23.17
CA GLU A 232 9.59 -25.34 23.23
C GLU A 232 8.71 -24.49 24.13
N LEU A 233 9.32 -23.69 24.98
CA LEU A 233 8.67 -22.59 25.70
C LEU A 233 9.70 -21.50 25.91
N LYS A 234 9.55 -20.39 25.17
CA LYS A 234 10.53 -19.32 25.15
C LYS A 234 9.86 -17.95 25.25
N LEU A 235 10.19 -17.23 26.31
CA LEU A 235 9.77 -15.84 26.47
C LEU A 235 10.78 -14.92 25.77
N ARG A 236 10.28 -13.94 25.02
CA ARG A 236 11.08 -12.90 24.35
C ARG A 236 10.59 -11.51 24.75
N VAL A 237 11.53 -10.61 24.99
CA VAL A 237 11.26 -9.18 25.20
C VAL A 237 12.29 -8.40 24.41
N SER A 238 11.85 -7.48 23.60
CA SER A 238 12.74 -6.58 22.86
C SER A 238 12.24 -5.14 22.90
N PHE A 239 13.21 -4.25 22.96
CA PHE A 239 12.98 -2.81 22.84
C PHE A 239 14.03 -2.23 21.91
N GLY A 240 13.61 -1.41 20.94
CA GLY A 240 14.55 -0.87 19.98
C GLY A 240 14.02 0.32 19.20
N GLN A 241 14.97 0.97 18.53
CA GLN A 241 14.69 2.09 17.64
C GLN A 241 15.18 1.76 16.23
N THR A 242 14.41 2.19 15.23
CA THR A 242 14.77 2.18 13.81
C THR A 242 14.52 3.53 13.19
N GLY A 243 15.38 3.94 12.24
CA GLY A 243 15.26 5.19 11.51
C GLY A 243 14.67 4.99 10.12
N ASN A 244 13.88 5.95 9.68
CA ASN A 244 13.39 6.04 8.31
C ASN A 244 13.84 7.37 7.69
N SER A 245 14.45 7.31 6.50
CA SER A 245 14.87 8.47 5.70
C SER A 245 14.06 8.61 4.41
N ASN A 246 12.97 7.84 4.27
CA ASN A 246 12.17 7.84 3.05
C ASN A 246 11.17 9.00 3.05
N ILE A 247 11.64 10.14 2.58
CA ILE A 247 10.81 11.30 2.23
C ILE A 247 10.89 11.51 0.73
N GLY A 248 9.80 11.89 0.10
CA GLY A 248 9.73 12.15 -1.35
C GLY A 248 10.55 13.36 -1.84
N GLY A 249 11.36 13.95 -0.97
CA GLY A 249 12.28 15.05 -1.22
C GLY A 249 13.52 14.92 -0.36
N ASN A 250 14.16 16.03 -0.08
CA ASN A 250 15.32 16.14 0.81
C ASN A 250 15.36 17.52 1.49
N ALA A 251 16.38 17.75 2.31
CA ALA A 251 16.54 18.98 3.08
C ALA A 251 17.06 20.19 2.28
N TYR A 252 17.36 20.02 1.00
CA TYR A 252 18.03 21.06 0.20
C TYR A 252 17.05 21.94 -0.57
N GLU A 253 17.51 23.13 -0.92
CA GLU A 253 16.81 24.06 -1.80
C GLU A 253 16.90 23.58 -3.26
N TYR A 254 15.78 23.66 -3.98
CA TYR A 254 15.71 23.34 -5.40
C TYR A 254 15.10 24.46 -6.22
N TYR A 255 15.63 24.61 -7.43
CA TYR A 255 15.09 25.46 -8.46
C TYR A 255 14.60 24.60 -9.63
N GLU A 256 13.39 24.84 -10.06
CA GLU A 256 12.81 24.22 -11.25
C GLU A 256 13.03 25.16 -12.44
N ALA A 257 13.65 24.63 -13.51
CA ALA A 257 13.87 25.36 -14.77
C ALA A 257 12.76 24.99 -15.77
N GLY A 258 12.59 25.83 -16.79
CA GLY A 258 11.63 25.59 -17.88
C GLY A 258 10.35 26.41 -17.78
N ASN A 259 10.14 27.14 -16.71
CA ASN A 259 9.05 28.09 -16.61
C ASN A 259 9.22 29.21 -17.62
N GLN A 260 8.16 29.49 -18.39
CA GLN A 260 8.17 30.51 -19.43
C GLN A 260 7.50 31.78 -18.95
N TYR A 261 8.09 32.91 -19.24
CA TYR A 261 7.52 34.23 -19.01
C TYR A 261 7.80 35.14 -20.22
N VAL A 262 6.96 36.14 -20.40
CA VAL A 262 7.13 37.11 -21.47
C VAL A 262 7.91 38.30 -20.93
N PHE A 263 9.06 38.56 -21.55
CA PHE A 263 9.87 39.75 -21.28
C PHE A 263 10.07 40.54 -22.57
N GLY A 264 9.50 41.73 -22.60
CA GLY A 264 9.29 42.42 -23.87
C GLY A 264 8.31 41.60 -24.74
N ASP A 265 8.57 41.48 -26.00
CA ASP A 265 7.75 40.68 -26.94
C ASP A 265 8.29 39.24 -27.13
N ALA A 266 9.22 38.80 -26.29
CA ALA A 266 9.86 37.50 -26.40
C ALA A 266 9.53 36.57 -25.20
N VAL A 267 9.26 35.30 -25.48
CA VAL A 267 9.13 34.27 -24.47
C VAL A 267 10.53 33.87 -23.98
N GLN A 268 10.76 34.05 -22.69
CA GLN A 268 12.01 33.68 -22.02
C GLN A 268 11.77 32.46 -21.12
N THR A 269 12.78 31.59 -21.00
CA THR A 269 12.79 30.48 -20.05
C THR A 269 13.52 30.92 -18.79
N GLY A 270 12.85 30.81 -17.66
CA GLY A 270 13.40 31.12 -16.35
C GLY A 270 13.42 29.91 -15.42
N SER A 271 13.81 30.15 -14.18
CA SER A 271 13.73 29.20 -13.10
C SER A 271 12.99 29.82 -11.92
N ILE A 272 12.23 28.98 -11.21
CA ILE A 272 11.57 29.37 -9.96
C ILE A 272 12.07 28.43 -8.86
N LYS A 273 12.07 28.92 -7.63
CA LYS A 273 12.33 28.08 -6.47
C LYS A 273 11.16 27.11 -6.29
N SER A 274 11.43 25.81 -6.26
CA SER A 274 10.42 24.76 -6.13
C SER A 274 10.43 24.11 -4.75
N GLN A 275 11.53 24.26 -3.98
CA GLN A 275 11.66 23.74 -2.62
C GLN A 275 12.55 24.64 -1.77
N LEU A 276 12.14 24.87 -0.52
CA LEU A 276 12.94 25.54 0.49
C LEU A 276 13.89 24.56 1.20
N GLU A 277 15.05 25.06 1.62
CA GLU A 277 15.97 24.34 2.49
C GLU A 277 15.35 24.14 3.89
N ASN A 278 15.51 22.94 4.46
CA ASN A 278 15.28 22.67 5.88
C ASN A 278 16.53 21.97 6.47
N PRO A 279 17.49 22.72 7.04
CA PRO A 279 18.70 22.16 7.60
C PRO A 279 18.46 21.30 8.84
N ASP A 280 17.29 21.46 9.50
CA ASP A 280 16.92 20.76 10.72
C ASP A 280 16.09 19.49 10.46
N LEU A 281 15.78 19.19 9.20
CA LEU A 281 15.11 17.96 8.83
C LEU A 281 15.92 16.76 9.33
N LYS A 282 15.27 15.88 10.09
CA LYS A 282 15.88 14.73 10.76
C LYS A 282 15.17 13.43 10.45
N TRP A 283 15.75 12.33 10.92
CA TRP A 283 15.22 10.99 10.80
C TRP A 283 13.86 10.85 11.50
N GLU A 284 12.90 10.26 10.81
CA GLU A 284 11.72 9.69 11.45
C GLU A 284 12.16 8.47 12.25
N THR A 285 11.72 8.38 13.52
CA THR A 285 12.16 7.34 14.43
C THR A 285 11.00 6.48 14.88
N THR A 286 11.10 5.19 14.64
CA THR A 286 10.18 4.19 15.20
C THR A 286 10.79 3.59 16.45
N THR A 287 10.09 3.68 17.58
CA THR A 287 10.42 3.03 18.84
C THR A 287 9.40 1.93 19.11
N GLU A 288 9.86 0.71 19.34
CA GLU A 288 9.00 -0.45 19.54
C GLU A 288 9.39 -1.25 20.78
N LEU A 289 8.38 -1.63 21.58
CA LEU A 289 8.43 -2.67 22.60
C LEU A 289 7.68 -3.88 22.06
N ASN A 290 8.32 -5.05 22.05
CA ASN A 290 7.71 -6.32 21.69
C ASN A 290 7.91 -7.34 22.79
N VAL A 291 6.84 -8.05 23.17
CA VAL A 291 6.86 -9.16 24.12
C VAL A 291 6.24 -10.37 23.43
N GLY A 292 6.98 -11.46 23.34
CA GLY A 292 6.58 -12.68 22.64
C GLY A 292 6.76 -13.94 23.47
N LEU A 293 5.87 -14.91 23.27
CA LEU A 293 5.95 -16.25 23.82
C LEU A 293 5.93 -17.25 22.67
N ASP A 294 7.04 -17.96 22.46
CA ASP A 294 7.11 -19.08 21.53
C ASP A 294 6.80 -20.37 22.28
N PHE A 295 6.02 -21.25 21.66
CA PHE A 295 5.66 -22.55 22.25
C PHE A 295 5.72 -23.67 21.22
N GLY A 296 6.08 -24.85 21.69
CA GLY A 296 6.09 -26.09 20.91
C GLY A 296 5.65 -27.28 21.76
N PHE A 297 4.77 -28.10 21.23
CA PHE A 297 4.21 -29.25 21.93
C PHE A 297 4.31 -30.51 21.07
N LEU A 298 4.32 -31.69 21.75
CA LEU A 298 4.25 -33.00 21.12
C LEU A 298 5.35 -33.23 20.05
N ASN A 299 6.60 -33.00 20.42
CA ASN A 299 7.76 -33.06 19.50
C ASN A 299 7.60 -32.10 18.31
N ASN A 300 7.23 -30.84 18.59
CA ASN A 300 7.00 -29.77 17.62
C ASN A 300 5.88 -30.08 16.60
N ARG A 301 4.96 -30.98 16.90
CA ARG A 301 3.76 -31.16 16.06
C ARG A 301 2.80 -29.98 16.15
N ILE A 302 2.85 -29.23 17.23
CA ILE A 302 2.12 -27.99 17.42
C ILE A 302 3.14 -26.94 17.82
N THR A 303 3.37 -25.95 16.98
CA THR A 303 4.26 -24.83 17.27
C THR A 303 3.56 -23.51 17.00
N GLY A 304 3.94 -22.49 17.73
CA GLY A 304 3.36 -21.17 17.49
C GLY A 304 4.03 -20.07 18.31
N SER A 305 3.54 -18.87 18.11
CA SER A 305 3.94 -17.71 18.90
C SER A 305 2.73 -16.84 19.21
N PHE A 306 2.80 -16.17 20.34
CA PHE A 306 1.91 -15.06 20.69
C PHE A 306 2.76 -13.85 20.98
N GLU A 307 2.44 -12.72 20.33
CA GLU A 307 3.20 -11.48 20.45
C GLU A 307 2.28 -10.30 20.79
N TYR A 308 2.78 -9.43 21.63
CA TYR A 308 2.23 -8.11 21.90
C TYR A 308 3.27 -7.08 21.50
N PHE A 309 2.85 -6.05 20.75
CA PHE A 309 3.72 -4.94 20.40
C PHE A 309 3.07 -3.59 20.73
N HIS A 310 3.94 -2.66 21.09
CA HIS A 310 3.61 -1.24 21.20
C HIS A 310 4.68 -0.44 20.44
N LYS A 311 4.27 0.23 19.39
CA LYS A 311 5.11 0.99 18.47
C LYS A 311 4.71 2.45 18.45
N VAL A 312 5.70 3.35 18.52
CA VAL A 312 5.54 4.79 18.36
C VAL A 312 6.44 5.24 17.22
N VAL A 313 5.87 5.94 16.25
CA VAL A 313 6.60 6.62 15.19
C VAL A 313 6.58 8.10 15.48
N SER A 314 7.75 8.66 15.72
CA SER A 314 7.96 10.08 16.06
C SER A 314 8.66 10.79 14.91
N ASP A 315 8.52 12.11 14.88
CA ASP A 315 9.18 12.95 13.88
C ASP A 315 8.80 12.54 12.45
N LEU A 316 7.50 12.31 12.20
CA LEU A 316 7.00 11.86 10.90
C LEU A 316 7.49 12.77 9.77
N LEU A 317 8.08 12.18 8.76
CA LEU A 317 8.55 12.88 7.57
C LEU A 317 7.36 13.22 6.66
N ALA A 318 7.07 14.52 6.51
CA ALA A 318 5.97 14.97 5.68
C ALA A 318 6.26 16.36 5.06
N PHE A 319 5.40 16.79 4.14
CA PHE A 319 5.45 18.14 3.60
C PHE A 319 4.47 19.04 4.37
N ARG A 320 5.03 20.03 5.08
CA ARG A 320 4.25 21.05 5.76
C ARG A 320 3.84 22.13 4.77
N LYS A 321 2.57 22.52 4.79
CA LYS A 321 2.07 23.63 3.98
C LYS A 321 2.59 24.96 4.53
N LEU A 322 2.98 25.84 3.65
CA LEU A 322 3.40 27.19 3.97
C LEU A 322 2.28 28.18 3.68
N ASN A 323 2.43 29.38 4.23
CA ASN A 323 1.50 30.47 3.93
C ASN A 323 1.47 30.76 2.43
N SER A 324 0.29 31.05 1.88
CA SER A 324 0.08 31.35 0.46
C SER A 324 0.85 32.57 -0.08
N LEU A 325 1.40 33.38 0.82
CA LEU A 325 2.29 34.50 0.47
C LEU A 325 3.75 34.08 0.24
N MET A 326 4.09 32.83 0.57
CA MET A 326 5.44 32.31 0.34
C MET A 326 5.62 31.91 -1.12
N GLU A 327 6.86 32.03 -1.61
CA GLU A 327 7.26 31.64 -2.97
C GLU A 327 7.02 30.14 -3.24
N VAL A 328 7.10 29.31 -2.20
CA VAL A 328 6.93 27.87 -2.25
C VAL A 328 5.78 27.44 -1.34
N SER A 329 4.96 26.53 -1.82
CA SER A 329 3.73 26.10 -1.10
C SER A 329 3.98 25.10 0.03
N THR A 330 5.12 24.40 0.03
CA THR A 330 5.43 23.34 1.00
C THR A 330 6.91 23.29 1.35
N ILE A 331 7.22 22.76 2.54
CA ILE A 331 8.58 22.46 2.99
C ILE A 331 8.60 21.04 3.56
N ALA A 332 9.68 20.29 3.32
CA ALA A 332 9.90 19.00 3.98
C ALA A 332 10.20 19.22 5.46
N ASP A 333 9.46 18.58 6.35
CA ASP A 333 9.55 18.80 7.80
C ASP A 333 9.22 17.52 8.59
N ASN A 334 9.55 17.53 9.88
CA ASN A 334 9.20 16.48 10.81
C ASN A 334 7.97 16.91 11.60
N ILE A 335 6.83 16.27 11.35
CA ILE A 335 5.55 16.72 11.90
C ILE A 335 4.71 15.57 12.44
N GLY A 336 4.43 15.66 13.74
CA GLY A 336 3.53 14.73 14.40
C GLY A 336 4.15 13.39 14.79
N ALA A 337 3.33 12.58 15.43
CA ALA A 337 3.67 11.22 15.83
C ALA A 337 2.44 10.31 15.76
N THR A 338 2.67 9.03 15.51
CA THR A 338 1.63 7.99 15.54
C THR A 338 2.00 6.89 16.52
N GLN A 339 1.01 6.15 16.97
CA GLN A 339 1.22 4.96 17.80
C GLN A 339 0.38 3.79 17.29
N SER A 340 0.94 2.61 17.39
CA SER A 340 0.30 1.34 17.04
C SER A 340 0.45 0.36 18.19
N THR A 341 -0.64 -0.30 18.58
CA THR A 341 -0.61 -1.35 19.59
C THR A 341 -1.38 -2.53 19.05
N GLY A 342 -0.79 -3.72 19.15
CA GLY A 342 -1.43 -4.91 18.59
C GLY A 342 -0.97 -6.21 19.20
N TYR A 343 -1.63 -7.27 18.72
CA TYR A 343 -1.38 -8.66 19.08
C TYR A 343 -1.24 -9.47 17.80
N GLU A 344 -0.30 -10.41 17.81
CA GLU A 344 -0.08 -11.36 16.73
C GLU A 344 -0.06 -12.78 17.31
N PHE A 345 -0.71 -13.69 16.63
CA PHE A 345 -0.73 -15.10 16.96
C PHE A 345 -0.40 -15.92 15.72
N SER A 346 0.58 -16.81 15.83
CA SER A 346 0.91 -17.78 14.79
C SER A 346 0.80 -19.19 15.34
N LEU A 347 0.26 -20.11 14.53
CA LEU A 347 0.13 -21.51 14.86
C LEU A 347 0.47 -22.37 13.64
N ASN A 348 1.36 -23.34 13.82
CA ASN A 348 1.66 -24.36 12.82
C ASN A 348 1.40 -25.73 13.44
N THR A 349 0.66 -26.57 12.74
CA THR A 349 0.34 -27.91 13.22
C THR A 349 0.64 -28.99 12.17
N VAL A 350 1.29 -30.05 12.60
CA VAL A 350 1.46 -31.28 11.83
C VAL A 350 0.35 -32.24 12.26
N ASN A 351 -0.78 -32.17 11.54
CA ASN A 351 -1.99 -32.91 11.92
C ASN A 351 -1.83 -34.42 11.67
N LEU A 352 -1.30 -34.77 10.50
CA LEU A 352 -1.10 -36.16 10.09
C LEU A 352 0.30 -36.34 9.51
N THR A 353 0.97 -37.46 9.86
CA THR A 353 2.35 -37.79 9.44
C THR A 353 2.45 -39.13 8.68
N GLY A 354 1.34 -39.81 8.43
CA GLY A 354 1.29 -41.10 7.73
C GLY A 354 1.46 -40.98 6.21
N PRO A 355 0.96 -41.97 5.46
CA PRO A 355 0.97 -41.92 3.98
C PRO A 355 0.23 -40.70 3.40
N PHE A 356 -0.78 -40.21 4.13
CA PHE A 356 -1.43 -38.94 3.95
C PHE A 356 -0.89 -37.98 5.00
N LYS A 357 -0.20 -36.91 4.56
CA LYS A 357 0.31 -35.86 5.43
C LYS A 357 -0.61 -34.65 5.34
N TRP A 358 -0.82 -34.01 6.49
CA TRP A 358 -1.61 -32.78 6.57
C TRP A 358 -0.97 -31.82 7.56
N ASN A 359 -0.63 -30.62 7.06
CA ASN A 359 -0.12 -29.52 7.86
C ASN A 359 -1.07 -28.33 7.77
N THR A 360 -1.22 -27.58 8.86
CA THR A 360 -2.03 -26.36 8.92
C THR A 360 -1.20 -25.22 9.45
N THR A 361 -1.35 -24.04 8.85
CA THR A 361 -0.80 -22.76 9.32
C THR A 361 -1.93 -21.79 9.59
N LEU A 362 -1.87 -21.08 10.72
CA LEU A 362 -2.84 -20.05 11.10
C LEU A 362 -2.07 -18.83 11.62
N ASN A 363 -2.36 -17.66 11.05
CA ASN A 363 -1.86 -16.38 11.51
C ASN A 363 -3.05 -15.46 11.80
N ILE A 364 -3.05 -14.83 12.96
CA ILE A 364 -4.07 -13.86 13.35
C ILE A 364 -3.36 -12.61 13.84
N SER A 365 -3.73 -11.45 13.32
CA SER A 365 -3.24 -10.16 13.82
C SER A 365 -4.39 -9.19 14.05
N SER A 366 -4.22 -8.36 15.07
CA SER A 366 -5.14 -7.28 15.42
C SER A 366 -4.31 -6.10 15.93
N TYR A 367 -4.55 -4.92 15.37
CA TYR A 367 -3.83 -3.73 15.77
C TYR A 367 -4.76 -2.51 15.77
N ASN A 368 -4.29 -1.45 16.43
CA ASN A 368 -4.98 -0.18 16.53
C ASN A 368 -3.98 0.96 16.33
N ASP A 369 -4.06 1.59 15.15
CA ASP A 369 -3.21 2.71 14.76
C ASP A 369 -3.91 4.03 15.07
N ARG A 370 -3.23 4.91 15.81
CA ARG A 370 -3.77 6.20 16.24
C ARG A 370 -2.76 7.30 16.10
N TRP A 371 -3.24 8.51 15.99
CA TRP A 371 -2.43 9.69 16.21
C TRP A 371 -2.00 9.75 17.67
N LYS A 372 -0.73 10.03 17.89
CA LYS A 372 -0.17 10.36 19.21
C LYS A 372 0.03 11.86 19.34
N GLU A 373 0.43 12.48 18.24
CA GLU A 373 0.64 13.91 18.12
C GLU A 373 0.29 14.33 16.68
N ARG A 374 -0.53 15.35 16.54
CA ARG A 374 -0.92 15.91 15.23
C ARG A 374 0.06 17.02 14.83
N ASN A 375 0.04 17.35 13.53
CA ASN A 375 0.72 18.54 13.05
C ASN A 375 0.10 19.79 13.74
N PRO A 376 0.90 20.59 14.46
CA PRO A 376 0.40 21.76 15.19
C PRO A 376 -0.17 22.88 14.29
N ASP A 377 0.23 22.89 13.00
CA ASP A 377 -0.29 23.86 12.02
C ASP A 377 -1.66 23.47 11.45
N VAL A 378 -2.14 22.27 11.75
CA VAL A 378 -3.46 21.78 11.29
C VAL A 378 -4.49 21.98 12.39
N VAL A 379 -5.39 22.92 12.16
CA VAL A 379 -6.57 23.08 13.03
C VAL A 379 -7.48 21.88 12.79
N LEU A 380 -7.67 21.07 13.82
CA LEU A 380 -8.61 19.95 13.76
C LEU A 380 -10.04 20.47 13.67
N ALA A 381 -10.86 19.79 12.87
CA ALA A 381 -12.28 20.05 12.91
C ALA A 381 -12.83 19.68 14.29
N PRO A 382 -13.84 20.44 14.80
CA PRO A 382 -14.34 20.23 16.17
C PRO A 382 -14.89 18.82 16.46
N TYR A 383 -15.26 18.08 15.42
CA TYR A 383 -15.69 16.68 15.52
C TYR A 383 -14.54 15.68 15.52
N GLU A 384 -13.31 16.10 15.23
CA GLU A 384 -12.12 15.24 15.23
C GLU A 384 -11.48 15.22 16.63
N LYS A 385 -10.92 14.05 16.99
CA LYS A 385 -10.16 13.88 18.24
C LYS A 385 -8.67 13.86 17.95
N GLU A 386 -7.87 14.40 18.86
CA GLU A 386 -6.41 14.35 18.80
C GLU A 386 -5.88 12.93 18.61
N ASP A 387 -6.40 11.98 19.36
CA ASP A 387 -6.02 10.57 19.40
C ASP A 387 -6.85 9.68 18.47
N ALA A 388 -7.51 10.25 17.45
CA ALA A 388 -8.33 9.47 16.52
C ALA A 388 -7.51 8.39 15.79
N PRO A 389 -8.14 7.31 15.32
CA PRO A 389 -7.52 6.38 14.38
C PRO A 389 -6.94 7.14 13.17
N ILE A 390 -5.78 6.72 12.67
CA ILE A 390 -5.12 7.39 11.53
C ILE A 390 -6.03 7.39 10.30
N ARG A 391 -6.76 6.29 10.09
CA ARG A 391 -7.70 6.10 8.98
C ARG A 391 -9.16 6.23 9.42
N ALA A 392 -9.43 7.20 10.31
CA ALA A 392 -10.77 7.51 10.75
C ALA A 392 -11.62 8.05 9.58
N ILE A 393 -12.87 7.62 9.55
CA ILE A 393 -13.87 8.12 8.60
C ILE A 393 -14.86 8.97 9.41
N TYR A 394 -15.04 10.21 8.99
CA TYR A 394 -16.02 11.13 9.55
C TYR A 394 -17.04 11.48 8.49
N GLY A 395 -18.30 11.57 8.88
CA GLY A 395 -19.39 11.91 7.97
C GLY A 395 -20.69 12.16 8.71
N CYS A 396 -21.69 12.60 7.94
CA CYS A 396 -23.04 12.81 8.42
C CYS A 396 -23.82 11.49 8.46
N VAL A 397 -24.85 11.43 9.28
CA VAL A 397 -25.71 10.26 9.44
C VAL A 397 -27.02 10.46 8.69
N SER A 398 -27.39 9.50 7.85
CA SER A 398 -28.67 9.50 7.14
C SER A 398 -29.86 9.28 8.09
N ASP A 399 -31.01 9.88 7.77
CA ASP A 399 -32.27 9.76 8.51
C ASP A 399 -33.43 9.27 7.63
N GLY A 400 -33.13 8.39 6.68
CA GLY A 400 -34.07 7.88 5.72
C GLY A 400 -34.32 8.82 4.54
N ILE A 401 -35.34 8.51 3.76
CA ILE A 401 -35.69 9.23 2.53
C ILE A 401 -37.03 9.98 2.75
N LEU A 402 -37.08 11.25 2.35
CA LEU A 402 -38.30 12.03 2.46
C LEU A 402 -39.41 11.42 1.56
N GLN A 403 -40.55 11.13 2.17
CA GLN A 403 -41.69 10.53 1.47
C GLN A 403 -42.69 11.60 0.97
N ILE A 404 -43.55 11.23 0.01
CA ILE A 404 -44.64 12.11 -0.44
C ILE A 404 -45.60 12.39 0.74
N GLY A 405 -45.91 13.66 0.97
CA GLY A 405 -46.77 14.10 2.07
C GLY A 405 -46.06 14.23 3.42
N GLU A 406 -44.77 13.87 3.51
CA GLU A 406 -43.95 14.14 4.68
C GLU A 406 -43.44 15.59 4.66
N THR A 407 -43.43 16.26 5.78
CA THR A 407 -42.86 17.61 5.93
C THR A 407 -41.33 17.51 5.98
N PRO A 408 -40.59 18.28 5.14
CA PRO A 408 -39.14 18.34 5.23
C PRO A 408 -38.67 18.73 6.63
N PRO A 409 -37.54 18.22 7.10
CA PRO A 409 -36.93 18.67 8.35
C PRO A 409 -36.66 20.18 8.33
N ALA A 410 -36.76 20.83 9.49
CA ALA A 410 -36.50 22.27 9.57
C ALA A 410 -35.04 22.63 9.20
N SER A 411 -34.11 21.72 9.40
CA SER A 411 -32.69 21.82 8.99
C SER A 411 -32.47 21.66 7.48
N MET A 412 -33.48 21.13 6.74
CA MET A 412 -33.41 20.87 5.29
C MET A 412 -34.76 21.28 4.62
N PRO A 413 -35.17 22.55 4.69
CA PRO A 413 -36.52 22.97 4.27
C PRO A 413 -36.81 22.81 2.77
N ASP A 414 -35.76 22.81 1.95
CA ASP A 414 -35.86 22.67 0.48
C ASP A 414 -35.78 21.21 0.01
N LEU A 415 -35.77 20.23 0.92
CA LEU A 415 -35.64 18.82 0.60
C LEU A 415 -36.91 18.34 -0.14
N LEU A 416 -36.71 17.64 -1.25
CA LEU A 416 -37.80 17.11 -2.06
C LEU A 416 -38.07 15.63 -1.77
N PRO A 417 -39.31 15.13 -1.98
CA PRO A 417 -39.60 13.71 -1.87
C PRO A 417 -38.62 12.85 -2.71
N GLY A 418 -38.14 11.77 -2.14
CA GLY A 418 -37.11 10.91 -2.75
C GLY A 418 -35.66 11.30 -2.45
N GLN A 419 -35.43 12.43 -1.80
CA GLN A 419 -34.11 12.83 -1.35
C GLN A 419 -33.82 12.31 0.06
N MET A 420 -32.54 12.14 0.38
CA MET A 420 -32.08 11.63 1.68
C MET A 420 -32.12 12.73 2.74
N LYS A 421 -32.76 12.44 3.84
CA LYS A 421 -32.70 13.26 5.06
C LYS A 421 -31.38 12.97 5.78
N VAL A 422 -30.77 13.99 6.37
CA VAL A 422 -29.58 13.92 7.20
C VAL A 422 -29.92 14.38 8.61
N LYS A 423 -29.36 13.73 9.62
CA LYS A 423 -29.57 14.10 11.02
C LYS A 423 -28.81 15.37 11.33
N ASP A 424 -29.55 16.36 11.84
CA ASP A 424 -28.99 17.52 12.51
C ASP A 424 -28.59 17.09 13.92
N LEU A 425 -27.31 16.96 14.15
CA LEU A 425 -26.73 16.44 15.40
C LEU A 425 -26.11 17.54 16.24
N ASN A 426 -25.61 18.60 15.59
CA ASN A 426 -24.83 19.62 16.24
C ASN A 426 -24.82 20.92 15.43
N GLY A 427 -24.33 21.98 16.04
CA GLY A 427 -24.03 23.24 15.38
C GLY A 427 -22.69 23.79 15.85
N PHE A 428 -22.18 24.80 15.16
CA PHE A 428 -21.02 25.55 15.62
C PHE A 428 -21.43 26.63 16.62
N ASP A 429 -20.62 26.84 17.67
CA ASP A 429 -20.79 27.97 18.60
C ASP A 429 -20.65 29.28 17.81
N PRO A 430 -21.71 30.14 17.80
CA PRO A 430 -21.68 31.38 17.03
C PRO A 430 -20.63 32.39 17.51
N ASN A 431 -20.10 32.23 18.75
CA ASN A 431 -19.04 33.06 19.32
C ASN A 431 -17.64 32.46 19.12
N ASP A 432 -17.58 31.16 18.89
CA ASP A 432 -16.33 30.41 18.67
C ASP A 432 -16.56 29.25 17.69
N GLY A 433 -16.50 29.55 16.42
CA GLY A 433 -16.71 28.57 15.35
C GLY A 433 -15.77 27.35 15.37
N SER A 434 -14.81 27.29 16.28
CA SER A 434 -13.96 26.11 16.52
C SER A 434 -14.60 25.12 17.52
N LYS A 435 -15.75 25.44 18.11
CA LYS A 435 -16.43 24.60 19.11
C LYS A 435 -17.80 24.14 18.61
N LEU A 436 -18.21 22.96 19.06
CA LEU A 436 -19.55 22.43 18.86
C LEU A 436 -20.49 22.87 20.00
N LEU A 437 -21.75 23.15 19.64
CA LEU A 437 -22.81 23.50 20.61
C LEU A 437 -23.20 22.31 21.50
N GLY A 438 -23.06 21.08 21.01
CA GLY A 438 -23.51 19.85 21.67
C GLY A 438 -25.01 19.57 21.49
N HIS A 439 -25.69 20.27 20.60
CA HIS A 439 -27.10 20.08 20.25
C HIS A 439 -27.39 20.60 18.83
N PRO A 440 -28.48 20.15 18.17
CA PRO A 440 -28.91 20.61 16.86
C PRO A 440 -29.07 22.13 16.79
N ASP A 441 -28.71 22.74 15.66
CA ASP A 441 -28.84 24.18 15.41
C ASP A 441 -29.83 24.54 14.27
N GLY A 442 -30.48 23.56 13.67
CA GLY A 442 -31.43 23.73 12.57
C GLY A 442 -30.77 23.82 11.20
N LYS A 443 -29.50 23.44 11.06
CA LYS A 443 -28.77 23.42 9.79
C LYS A 443 -28.01 22.11 9.64
N ILE A 444 -27.75 21.72 8.40
CA ILE A 444 -26.85 20.59 8.10
C ILE A 444 -25.55 21.15 7.57
N ASP A 445 -24.48 20.94 8.33
CA ASP A 445 -23.15 21.37 7.91
C ASP A 445 -22.04 20.44 8.45
N ALA A 446 -20.80 20.95 8.53
CA ALA A 446 -19.68 20.18 9.02
C ALA A 446 -19.75 19.84 10.53
N ALA A 447 -20.57 20.58 11.32
CA ALA A 447 -20.76 20.31 12.74
C ALA A 447 -21.51 18.99 13.00
N ASP A 448 -22.31 18.53 12.04
CA ASP A 448 -23.08 17.29 12.11
C ASP A 448 -22.27 16.02 11.86
N ARG A 449 -21.00 16.18 11.48
CA ARG A 449 -20.14 15.04 11.23
C ARG A 449 -19.72 14.35 12.52
N ILE A 450 -19.78 13.02 12.49
CA ILE A 450 -19.33 12.17 13.60
C ILE A 450 -18.36 11.10 13.09
N TYR A 451 -17.68 10.44 14.00
CA TYR A 451 -16.85 9.28 13.68
C TYR A 451 -17.74 8.10 13.28
N LEU A 452 -17.65 7.67 12.02
CA LEU A 452 -18.42 6.56 11.45
C LEU A 452 -17.69 5.23 11.54
N GLY A 453 -16.36 5.24 11.53
CA GLY A 453 -15.53 4.03 11.54
C GLY A 453 -14.12 4.26 11.05
N SER A 454 -13.41 3.17 10.78
CA SER A 454 -12.06 3.19 10.21
C SER A 454 -11.97 2.23 9.03
N THR A 455 -11.12 2.54 8.06
CA THR A 455 -10.78 1.61 6.97
C THR A 455 -9.85 0.48 7.44
N ASP A 456 -9.27 0.59 8.64
CA ASP A 456 -8.42 -0.46 9.21
C ASP A 456 -9.27 -1.66 9.64
N PRO A 457 -8.87 -2.88 9.28
CA PRO A 457 -9.51 -4.10 9.78
C PRO A 457 -9.24 -4.27 11.28
N LYS A 458 -10.23 -4.78 12.00
CA LYS A 458 -10.05 -5.14 13.41
C LYS A 458 -9.27 -6.43 13.59
N VAL A 459 -9.41 -7.37 12.65
CA VAL A 459 -8.72 -8.66 12.67
C VAL A 459 -8.33 -9.03 11.25
N ILE A 460 -7.10 -9.50 11.09
CA ILE A 460 -6.58 -10.09 9.84
C ILE A 460 -6.26 -11.56 10.13
N ILE A 461 -6.66 -12.46 9.23
CA ILE A 461 -6.45 -13.90 9.36
C ILE A 461 -5.78 -14.44 8.08
N GLY A 462 -4.70 -15.20 8.25
CA GLY A 462 -4.12 -16.06 7.24
C GLY A 462 -4.32 -17.52 7.64
N PHE A 463 -4.85 -18.37 6.76
CA PHE A 463 -5.12 -19.79 7.05
C PHE A 463 -4.69 -20.65 5.87
N GLY A 464 -3.66 -21.48 6.07
CA GLY A 464 -3.09 -22.37 5.07
C GLY A 464 -3.27 -23.84 5.45
N ASN A 465 -3.50 -24.69 4.45
CA ASN A 465 -3.46 -26.13 4.59
C ASN A 465 -2.63 -26.73 3.46
N MET A 466 -1.73 -27.61 3.84
CA MET A 466 -0.91 -28.40 2.92
C MET A 466 -1.21 -29.88 3.12
N PHE A 467 -1.56 -30.53 2.05
CA PHE A 467 -1.84 -31.96 2.00
C PHE A 467 -0.85 -32.64 1.06
N GLU A 468 -0.30 -33.78 1.48
CA GLU A 468 0.54 -34.62 0.64
C GLU A 468 0.03 -36.05 0.66
N TYR A 469 -0.12 -36.64 -0.52
CA TYR A 469 -0.46 -38.07 -0.66
C TYR A 469 0.33 -38.69 -1.82
N LYS A 470 1.19 -39.64 -1.49
CA LYS A 470 2.13 -40.23 -2.45
C LYS A 470 2.96 -39.15 -3.15
N ASN A 471 2.72 -38.93 -4.45
CA ASN A 471 3.43 -37.98 -5.29
C ASN A 471 2.66 -36.67 -5.51
N PHE A 472 1.45 -36.56 -4.97
CA PHE A 472 0.63 -35.36 -5.07
C PHE A 472 0.81 -34.49 -3.84
N ASP A 473 0.85 -33.18 -4.07
CA ASP A 473 0.76 -32.15 -3.04
C ASP A 473 -0.35 -31.16 -3.41
N LEU A 474 -1.10 -30.73 -2.40
CA LEU A 474 -2.15 -29.72 -2.53
C LEU A 474 -1.95 -28.67 -1.45
N ASN A 475 -1.79 -27.42 -1.87
CA ASN A 475 -1.73 -26.27 -0.98
C ASN A 475 -2.94 -25.37 -1.21
N ILE A 476 -3.60 -24.96 -0.12
CA ILE A 476 -4.74 -24.03 -0.16
C ILE A 476 -4.48 -22.95 0.89
N PHE A 477 -4.53 -21.70 0.47
CA PHE A 477 -4.33 -20.57 1.37
C PHE A 477 -5.49 -19.58 1.31
N PHE A 478 -6.01 -19.26 2.48
CA PHE A 478 -7.05 -18.27 2.69
C PHE A 478 -6.50 -17.05 3.43
N TYR A 479 -7.03 -15.90 3.07
CA TYR A 479 -6.73 -14.63 3.69
C TYR A 479 -8.04 -13.89 3.95
N GLY A 480 -8.18 -13.28 5.12
CA GLY A 480 -9.39 -12.56 5.48
C GLY A 480 -9.11 -11.31 6.29
N MET A 481 -9.96 -10.31 6.10
CA MET A 481 -10.02 -9.08 6.90
C MET A 481 -11.43 -8.90 7.44
N PHE A 482 -11.52 -8.49 8.70
CA PHE A 482 -12.79 -8.41 9.40
C PHE A 482 -12.97 -7.06 10.09
N GLY A 483 -14.17 -6.48 9.91
CA GLY A 483 -14.62 -5.32 10.66
C GLY A 483 -14.06 -3.97 10.20
N GLN A 484 -13.54 -3.89 9.00
CA GLN A 484 -13.17 -2.64 8.33
C GLN A 484 -14.41 -1.95 7.74
N TYR A 485 -14.29 -0.65 7.49
CA TYR A 485 -15.29 0.11 6.77
C TYR A 485 -14.77 0.46 5.37
N VAL A 486 -15.60 0.24 4.35
CA VAL A 486 -15.26 0.51 2.95
C VAL A 486 -16.35 1.37 2.33
N ALA A 487 -15.96 2.50 1.74
CA ALA A 487 -16.89 3.30 0.97
C ALA A 487 -17.19 2.60 -0.37
N ASN A 488 -18.47 2.33 -0.62
CA ASN A 488 -18.91 1.74 -1.89
C ASN A 488 -18.90 2.80 -3.00
N SER A 489 -17.73 3.08 -3.54
CA SER A 489 -17.54 4.08 -4.61
C SER A 489 -18.26 3.73 -5.90
N ASN A 490 -18.54 2.44 -6.14
CA ASN A 490 -19.33 2.02 -7.30
C ASN A 490 -20.80 2.37 -7.12
N ARG A 491 -21.34 2.21 -5.90
CA ARG A 491 -22.71 2.67 -5.58
C ARG A 491 -22.81 4.19 -5.69
N ALA A 492 -21.79 4.93 -5.24
CA ALA A 492 -21.76 6.38 -5.37
C ALA A 492 -21.79 6.84 -6.82
N LYS A 493 -21.17 6.10 -7.74
CA LYS A 493 -21.00 6.48 -9.14
C LYS A 493 -22.06 5.89 -10.07
N TYR A 494 -22.44 4.62 -9.87
CA TYR A 494 -23.30 3.86 -10.78
C TYR A 494 -24.63 3.44 -10.13
N GLY A 495 -24.80 3.68 -8.86
CA GLY A 495 -26.01 3.41 -8.11
C GLY A 495 -26.99 4.59 -8.11
N PRO A 496 -28.05 4.50 -7.29
CA PRO A 496 -29.09 5.53 -7.22
C PRO A 496 -28.60 6.92 -6.84
N SER A 497 -27.51 7.04 -6.08
CA SER A 497 -26.91 8.35 -5.75
C SER A 497 -26.14 8.98 -6.91
N GLY A 498 -25.66 8.18 -7.84
CA GLY A 498 -24.94 8.63 -9.04
C GLY A 498 -25.85 9.00 -10.21
N CYS A 499 -27.17 8.92 -10.03
CA CYS A 499 -28.16 9.19 -11.07
C CYS A 499 -28.23 10.65 -11.52
N GLU A 500 -27.43 11.53 -10.97
CA GLU A 500 -27.17 12.87 -11.53
C GLU A 500 -26.91 12.83 -13.04
N TYR A 501 -26.37 11.71 -13.52
CA TYR A 501 -26.03 11.44 -14.91
C TYR A 501 -27.08 10.60 -15.67
N ILE A 502 -28.28 10.35 -15.14
CA ILE A 502 -29.34 9.58 -15.83
C ILE A 502 -29.60 10.14 -17.23
N LEU A 503 -29.56 11.46 -17.38
CA LEU A 503 -29.74 12.14 -18.67
C LEU A 503 -28.57 11.89 -19.64
N GLN A 504 -27.45 11.35 -19.17
CA GLN A 504 -26.24 11.10 -19.97
C GLN A 504 -26.21 9.69 -20.59
N ARG A 505 -27.27 8.90 -20.45
CA ARG A 505 -27.38 7.54 -21.00
C ARG A 505 -26.22 6.64 -20.63
N GLN A 506 -25.79 6.70 -19.35
CA GLN A 506 -24.77 5.80 -18.83
C GLN A 506 -25.36 4.44 -18.49
N ASN A 507 -24.47 3.46 -18.32
CA ASN A 507 -24.85 2.18 -17.74
C ASN A 507 -24.84 2.29 -16.20
N TYR A 508 -25.86 1.75 -15.55
CA TYR A 508 -26.09 1.83 -14.11
C TYR A 508 -26.13 0.45 -13.46
N SER A 509 -25.95 0.42 -12.15
CA SER A 509 -26.16 -0.80 -11.37
C SER A 509 -27.66 -1.16 -11.31
N LYS A 510 -27.96 -2.44 -11.05
CA LYS A 510 -29.35 -2.90 -10.89
C LYS A 510 -30.04 -2.24 -9.67
N GLU A 511 -29.31 -1.74 -8.70
CA GLU A 511 -29.83 -1.02 -7.53
C GLU A 511 -30.69 0.19 -7.93
N VAL A 512 -30.42 0.78 -9.11
CA VAL A 512 -31.21 1.90 -9.65
C VAL A 512 -32.69 1.52 -9.89
N LEU A 513 -32.97 0.26 -10.13
CA LEU A 513 -34.36 -0.24 -10.29
C LEU A 513 -35.14 -0.25 -8.97
N GLU A 514 -34.41 -0.31 -7.84
CA GLU A 514 -35.00 -0.31 -6.50
C GLU A 514 -35.02 1.09 -5.85
N ARG A 515 -34.67 2.13 -6.62
CA ARG A 515 -34.68 3.52 -6.13
C ARG A 515 -36.06 3.99 -5.75
N TRP A 516 -36.09 5.00 -4.91
CA TRP A 516 -37.33 5.68 -4.59
C TRP A 516 -37.98 6.30 -5.87
N THR A 517 -39.25 6.04 -6.07
CA THR A 517 -40.12 6.71 -7.03
C THR A 517 -41.49 6.90 -6.37
N PRO A 518 -42.38 7.77 -6.91
CA PRO A 518 -43.74 7.89 -6.39
C PRO A 518 -44.50 6.55 -6.33
N ASP A 519 -44.21 5.65 -7.27
CA ASP A 519 -44.82 4.30 -7.35
C ASP A 519 -44.07 3.23 -6.57
N ASN A 520 -42.84 3.55 -6.07
CA ASN A 520 -42.00 2.67 -5.28
C ASN A 520 -41.43 3.43 -4.05
N PRO A 521 -42.26 3.80 -3.07
CA PRO A 521 -41.80 4.47 -1.87
C PRO A 521 -40.92 3.54 -1.04
N THR A 522 -39.68 3.90 -0.85
CA THR A 522 -38.68 3.09 -0.14
C THR A 522 -37.74 3.98 0.68
N ASN A 523 -37.18 3.45 1.74
CA ASN A 523 -36.07 4.05 2.49
C ASN A 523 -34.71 3.42 2.14
N LYS A 524 -34.66 2.53 1.14
CA LYS A 524 -33.45 1.80 0.80
C LYS A 524 -32.51 2.61 -0.08
N PHE A 525 -33.04 3.21 -1.15
CA PHE A 525 -32.27 3.99 -2.13
C PHE A 525 -32.97 5.28 -2.49
N PRO A 526 -32.26 6.44 -2.52
CA PRO A 526 -32.83 7.71 -2.92
C PRO A 526 -33.26 7.72 -4.39
N SER A 527 -34.02 8.74 -4.80
CA SER A 527 -34.52 8.90 -6.17
C SER A 527 -33.42 9.05 -7.24
N GLY A 528 -32.28 9.59 -6.84
CA GLY A 528 -31.13 9.84 -7.72
C GLY A 528 -31.26 11.10 -8.60
N PHE A 529 -32.36 11.83 -8.52
CA PHE A 529 -32.55 13.02 -9.34
C PHE A 529 -31.90 14.29 -8.79
N TYR A 530 -31.53 14.30 -7.54
CA TYR A 530 -30.94 15.46 -6.89
C TYR A 530 -29.86 14.98 -5.93
N SER A 531 -28.64 15.33 -6.23
CA SER A 531 -27.46 15.05 -5.38
C SER A 531 -27.20 16.17 -4.37
N ALA A 532 -28.17 17.07 -4.19
CA ALA A 532 -28.01 18.12 -3.18
C ALA A 532 -28.04 17.48 -1.82
N TYR A 533 -26.86 17.07 -1.32
CA TYR A 533 -26.80 16.69 0.05
C TYR A 533 -25.39 16.82 0.62
N TYR A 534 -25.40 17.22 1.85
CA TYR A 534 -24.22 17.28 2.68
C TYR A 534 -23.92 15.88 3.23
N GLY A 535 -23.59 14.94 2.30
CA GLY A 535 -23.04 13.66 2.60
C GLY A 535 -23.73 12.82 3.66
N GLY A 536 -24.81 12.12 3.36
CA GLY A 536 -25.16 10.91 4.11
C GLY A 536 -24.08 9.85 3.87
N ASP A 537 -22.90 10.13 4.39
CA ASP A 537 -21.69 9.35 4.09
C ASP A 537 -21.80 7.92 4.63
N ASP A 538 -22.57 7.73 5.72
CA ASP A 538 -22.87 6.43 6.28
C ASP A 538 -23.63 5.51 5.32
N TRP A 539 -24.44 6.07 4.44
CA TRP A 539 -25.21 5.31 3.45
C TRP A 539 -24.33 4.64 2.39
N LEU A 540 -23.21 5.25 2.04
CA LEU A 540 -22.22 4.70 1.12
C LEU A 540 -21.18 3.82 1.83
N LEU A 541 -21.18 3.83 3.16
CA LEU A 541 -20.19 3.18 3.98
C LEU A 541 -20.67 1.80 4.42
N GLU A 542 -19.96 0.77 4.03
CA GLU A 542 -20.28 -0.62 4.40
C GLU A 542 -19.27 -1.13 5.43
N LYS A 543 -19.77 -1.76 6.51
CA LYS A 543 -18.92 -2.53 7.42
C LYS A 543 -18.64 -3.88 6.78
N VAL A 544 -17.43 -4.07 6.32
CA VAL A 544 -17.03 -5.18 5.47
C VAL A 544 -16.21 -6.20 6.22
N SER A 545 -16.49 -7.46 5.91
CA SER A 545 -15.65 -8.61 6.25
C SER A 545 -15.56 -9.52 5.03
N PHE A 546 -14.38 -10.10 4.82
CA PHE A 546 -14.22 -11.05 3.73
C PHE A 546 -13.20 -12.13 4.05
N VAL A 547 -13.33 -13.26 3.36
CA VAL A 547 -12.34 -14.33 3.27
C VAL A 547 -12.09 -14.61 1.79
N ARG A 548 -10.87 -14.42 1.35
CA ARG A 548 -10.42 -14.70 -0.02
C ARG A 548 -9.60 -15.98 -0.03
N CYS A 549 -9.92 -16.91 -0.92
CA CYS A 549 -8.98 -17.96 -1.29
C CYS A 549 -7.88 -17.30 -2.16
N LYS A 550 -6.67 -17.18 -1.63
CA LYS A 550 -5.56 -16.52 -2.33
C LYS A 550 -4.96 -17.40 -3.39
N ASN A 551 -4.72 -18.67 -3.06
CA ASN A 551 -4.26 -19.63 -4.04
C ASN A 551 -4.70 -21.06 -3.72
N ILE A 552 -4.78 -21.87 -4.78
CA ILE A 552 -4.90 -23.33 -4.73
C ILE A 552 -3.83 -23.86 -5.69
N THR A 553 -2.84 -24.55 -5.14
CA THR A 553 -1.76 -25.17 -5.92
C THR A 553 -1.86 -26.68 -5.82
N LEU A 554 -1.98 -27.37 -6.94
CA LEU A 554 -1.93 -28.83 -7.03
C LEU A 554 -0.65 -29.24 -7.79
N GLY A 555 0.23 -29.96 -7.12
CA GLY A 555 1.49 -30.44 -7.66
C GLY A 555 1.55 -31.96 -7.78
N TYR A 556 2.37 -32.41 -8.71
CA TYR A 556 2.75 -33.81 -8.85
C TYR A 556 4.28 -33.92 -9.03
N SER A 557 4.93 -34.60 -8.09
CA SER A 557 6.36 -34.87 -8.12
C SER A 557 6.63 -36.20 -8.80
N PHE A 558 7.42 -36.20 -9.87
CA PHE A 558 7.75 -37.42 -10.60
C PHE A 558 8.59 -38.36 -9.72
N PRO A 559 8.26 -39.68 -9.70
CA PRO A 559 9.07 -40.65 -8.97
C PRO A 559 10.53 -40.63 -9.42
N HIS A 560 11.46 -40.60 -8.49
CA HIS A 560 12.90 -40.54 -8.77
C HIS A 560 13.36 -41.61 -9.79
N LYS A 561 12.80 -42.83 -9.72
CA LYS A 561 13.08 -43.91 -10.63
C LYS A 561 12.83 -43.62 -12.12
N TRP A 562 11.97 -42.60 -12.42
CA TRP A 562 11.66 -42.23 -13.81
C TRP A 562 12.61 -41.15 -14.34
N ILE A 563 13.18 -40.32 -13.45
CA ILE A 563 13.90 -39.12 -13.81
C ILE A 563 15.38 -39.13 -13.45
N HIS A 564 15.85 -40.06 -12.62
CA HIS A 564 17.18 -40.11 -12.01
C HIS A 564 18.36 -40.07 -12.99
N LYS A 565 18.15 -40.36 -14.28
CA LYS A 565 19.19 -40.31 -15.30
C LYS A 565 19.52 -38.88 -15.75
N VAL A 566 18.62 -37.95 -15.57
CA VAL A 566 18.72 -36.56 -16.06
C VAL A 566 18.49 -35.54 -14.95
N PHE A 567 17.56 -35.83 -14.05
CA PHE A 567 17.15 -34.89 -12.98
C PHE A 567 17.22 -35.57 -11.62
N SER A 568 17.60 -34.80 -10.59
CA SER A 568 17.48 -35.23 -9.20
C SER A 568 16.04 -35.10 -8.70
N GLN A 569 15.31 -34.06 -9.14
CA GLN A 569 13.89 -33.85 -8.85
C GLN A 569 13.19 -33.23 -10.06
N ALA A 570 11.94 -33.58 -10.26
CA ALA A 570 11.05 -32.90 -11.21
C ALA A 570 9.62 -32.89 -10.66
N ARG A 571 8.98 -31.73 -10.73
CA ARG A 571 7.59 -31.52 -10.29
C ARG A 571 6.86 -30.65 -11.30
N ILE A 572 5.63 -31.03 -11.63
CA ILE A 572 4.69 -30.19 -12.40
C ILE A 572 3.59 -29.72 -11.46
N TYR A 573 3.14 -28.49 -11.61
CA TYR A 573 2.05 -27.98 -10.82
C TYR A 573 1.11 -27.06 -11.61
N VAL A 574 -0.12 -26.97 -11.11
CA VAL A 574 -1.11 -25.99 -11.54
C VAL A 574 -1.42 -25.13 -10.34
N ASP A 575 -1.41 -23.82 -10.52
CA ASP A 575 -1.76 -22.85 -9.51
C ASP A 575 -2.92 -21.97 -9.99
N VAL A 576 -3.87 -21.71 -9.09
CA VAL A 576 -5.00 -20.81 -9.33
C VAL A 576 -4.97 -19.72 -8.26
N GLU A 577 -4.66 -18.49 -8.64
CA GLU A 577 -4.71 -17.34 -7.75
C GLU A 577 -6.10 -16.70 -7.73
N ASN A 578 -6.52 -16.25 -6.56
CA ASN A 578 -7.79 -15.57 -6.31
C ASN A 578 -9.02 -16.32 -6.89
N PRO A 579 -9.16 -17.66 -6.71
CA PRO A 579 -10.26 -18.43 -7.30
C PRO A 579 -11.65 -17.93 -6.87
N PHE A 580 -11.81 -17.51 -5.60
CA PHE A 580 -13.05 -16.95 -5.09
C PHE A 580 -12.85 -16.11 -3.83
N ILE A 581 -13.86 -15.30 -3.52
CA ILE A 581 -13.98 -14.50 -2.31
C ILE A 581 -15.37 -14.72 -1.70
N ILE A 582 -15.42 -14.78 -0.38
CA ILE A 582 -16.66 -14.79 0.41
C ILE A 582 -16.69 -13.47 1.16
N THR A 583 -17.70 -12.63 0.91
CA THR A 583 -17.80 -11.30 1.49
C THR A 583 -19.24 -10.84 1.62
N ASN A 584 -19.50 -9.94 2.56
CA ASN A 584 -20.76 -9.19 2.66
C ASN A 584 -20.73 -7.84 1.91
N TYR A 585 -19.60 -7.48 1.28
CA TYR A 585 -19.48 -6.25 0.51
C TYR A 585 -20.34 -6.29 -0.74
N GLN A 586 -21.10 -5.21 -0.99
CA GLN A 586 -22.00 -5.09 -2.12
C GLN A 586 -21.34 -4.52 -3.38
N GLY A 587 -20.08 -4.07 -3.27
CA GLY A 587 -19.29 -3.60 -4.41
C GLY A 587 -18.57 -4.73 -5.15
N LEU A 588 -17.63 -4.39 -6.03
CA LEU A 588 -16.92 -5.35 -6.88
C LEU A 588 -15.87 -6.16 -6.12
N ASP A 589 -15.05 -5.49 -5.31
CA ASP A 589 -13.97 -6.11 -4.54
C ASP A 589 -13.70 -5.27 -3.28
N PRO A 590 -13.75 -5.86 -2.07
CA PRO A 590 -13.55 -5.13 -0.82
C PRO A 590 -12.11 -4.63 -0.60
N GLU A 591 -11.13 -5.15 -1.36
CA GLU A 591 -9.73 -4.71 -1.31
C GLU A 591 -9.44 -3.60 -2.34
N MET A 592 -10.43 -3.21 -3.14
CA MET A 592 -10.26 -2.21 -4.19
C MET A 592 -10.59 -0.81 -3.66
N ASP A 593 -9.61 0.08 -3.70
CA ASP A 593 -9.69 1.43 -3.13
C ASP A 593 -10.12 2.53 -4.12
N SER A 594 -10.37 2.21 -5.38
CA SER A 594 -10.62 3.23 -6.39
C SER A 594 -11.94 3.09 -7.14
N LYS A 595 -12.59 4.23 -7.43
CA LYS A 595 -13.78 4.30 -8.28
C LYS A 595 -13.48 3.77 -9.68
N GLY A 596 -14.06 2.62 -10.03
CA GLY A 596 -13.90 2.01 -11.34
C GLY A 596 -12.55 1.30 -11.56
N GLY A 597 -11.82 0.96 -10.49
CA GLY A 597 -10.63 0.12 -10.56
C GLY A 597 -10.96 -1.32 -11.00
N TYR A 598 -9.93 -2.05 -11.39
CA TYR A 598 -10.08 -3.48 -11.70
C TYR A 598 -10.11 -4.30 -10.42
N PRO A 599 -11.07 -5.23 -10.26
CA PRO A 599 -11.06 -6.19 -9.16
C PRO A 599 -9.83 -7.11 -9.28
N SER A 600 -9.49 -7.78 -8.17
CA SER A 600 -8.40 -8.75 -8.16
C SER A 600 -8.59 -9.80 -9.25
N GLN A 601 -7.57 -9.96 -10.09
CA GLN A 601 -7.62 -10.89 -11.22
C GLN A 601 -7.53 -12.33 -10.73
N ARG A 602 -8.24 -13.23 -11.41
CA ARG A 602 -8.05 -14.67 -11.28
C ARG A 602 -6.98 -15.11 -12.27
N THR A 603 -5.88 -15.68 -11.76
CA THR A 603 -4.75 -16.12 -12.58
C THR A 603 -4.65 -17.65 -12.55
N TYR A 604 -4.42 -18.25 -13.70
CA TYR A 604 -4.15 -19.67 -13.85
C TYR A 604 -2.73 -19.85 -14.37
N SER A 605 -1.92 -20.61 -13.64
CA SER A 605 -0.52 -20.84 -13.98
C SER A 605 -0.23 -22.34 -14.04
N ILE A 606 0.62 -22.73 -14.96
CA ILE A 606 1.21 -24.07 -15.02
C ILE A 606 2.71 -23.89 -14.91
N GLY A 607 3.34 -24.61 -13.99
CA GLY A 607 4.78 -24.54 -13.77
C GLY A 607 5.43 -25.91 -13.70
N ILE A 608 6.72 -25.93 -13.98
CA ILE A 608 7.58 -27.10 -13.87
C ILE A 608 8.81 -26.71 -13.06
N ASP A 609 9.07 -27.46 -11.99
CA ASP A 609 10.28 -27.34 -11.17
C ASP A 609 11.21 -28.51 -11.51
N ILE A 610 12.44 -28.22 -11.86
CA ILE A 610 13.44 -29.23 -12.21
C ILE A 610 14.72 -28.93 -11.44
N THR A 611 15.26 -29.96 -10.78
CA THR A 611 16.59 -29.93 -10.16
C THR A 611 17.47 -30.97 -10.84
N PHE A 612 18.65 -30.56 -11.26
CA PHE A 612 19.65 -31.39 -11.94
C PHE A 612 20.55 -32.12 -10.97
#